data_837238038bbb72ec242c7a5ad62535f4
#
_entry.id   837238038bbb72ec242c7a5ad62535f4
#
_cell.length_a   1.000
_cell.length_b   1.000
_cell.length_c   1.000
_cell.angle_alpha   90.00
_cell.angle_beta   90.00
_cell.angle_gamma   90.00
#
_symmetry.space_group_name_H-M   'P 1'
#
loop_
_entity.id
_entity.type
_entity.pdbx_description
1 polymer ?
#
loop_
_entity_poly.entity_id
_entity_poly.type
_entity_poly.pdbx_seq_one_letter_code
_entity_poly.pdbx_strand_id
1 'polypeptide(L)'
;MFDIPCVILAGGKSSRMEEDKCFLSYKNTTLIKYQYDKLSNLFSNVYISAKSDKFGFKCNLILEKSDIFSPLVALQNILKSHKEVFIISVDTPNIEEKSIKQIILNSYNFDISIAQTKDNKTHNLCGVFKNSINYKIDEMIKDNNHKIFYLIRNSKSNIIKNFNNSEFINLNTKEDYYSILKSQ
;
A
#
# COMPACT_ATOMS: atom_id res chain seq x y z
N MET A 1 15.18 -12.32 -0.03
CA MET A 1 14.76 -10.95 0.34
C MET A 1 14.61 -10.17 -0.95
N PHE A 2 13.57 -9.34 -1.09
CA PHE A 2 13.35 -8.53 -2.30
C PHE A 2 14.17 -7.25 -2.23
N ASP A 3 14.86 -6.89 -3.33
CA ASP A 3 15.70 -5.68 -3.40
C ASP A 3 14.88 -4.41 -3.68
N ILE A 4 13.70 -4.55 -4.30
CA ILE A 4 12.78 -3.44 -4.49
C ILE A 4 12.32 -2.90 -3.12
N PRO A 5 12.33 -1.57 -2.85
CA PRO A 5 11.82 -1.02 -1.61
C PRO A 5 10.32 -1.29 -1.45
N CYS A 6 9.90 -1.55 -0.21
CA CYS A 6 8.49 -1.66 0.16
C CYS A 6 8.05 -0.42 0.93
N VAL A 7 6.89 0.15 0.59
CA VAL A 7 6.32 1.31 1.30
C VAL A 7 4.91 0.99 1.77
N ILE A 8 4.71 1.05 3.09
CA ILE A 8 3.40 0.92 3.73
C ILE A 8 2.74 2.29 3.78
N LEU A 9 1.58 2.43 3.15
CA LEU A 9 0.79 3.65 3.21
C LEU A 9 -0.01 3.69 4.51
N ALA A 10 0.35 4.62 5.40
CA ALA A 10 -0.23 4.82 6.73
C ALA A 10 -0.91 6.20 6.92
N GLY A 11 -1.09 6.95 5.84
CA GLY A 11 -1.54 8.35 5.83
C GLY A 11 -3.02 8.58 5.55
N GLY A 12 -3.93 7.65 5.84
CA GLY A 12 -5.37 7.82 5.62
C GLY A 12 -6.10 8.53 6.76
N LYS A 13 -7.16 9.34 6.45
CA LYS A 13 -8.14 9.77 7.47
C LYS A 13 -8.98 8.55 7.84
N SER A 14 -8.75 7.95 9.02
CA SER A 14 -9.53 6.80 9.55
C SER A 14 -10.94 7.22 10.03
N SER A 15 -11.63 8.08 9.25
CA SER A 15 -12.89 8.75 9.64
C SER A 15 -14.07 7.81 9.97
N ARG A 16 -13.99 6.55 9.54
CA ARG A 16 -15.07 5.54 9.79
C ARG A 16 -14.83 4.68 11.01
N MET A 17 -13.61 4.69 11.56
CA MET A 17 -13.22 3.80 12.66
C MET A 17 -13.07 4.53 14.01
N GLU A 18 -13.24 5.87 14.04
CA GLU A 18 -13.04 6.72 15.22
C GLU A 18 -11.60 6.68 15.79
N GLU A 19 -10.82 5.67 15.38
CA GLU A 19 -9.43 5.46 15.77
C GLU A 19 -8.53 5.35 14.54
N ASP A 20 -7.26 5.70 14.69
CA ASP A 20 -6.28 5.51 13.63
C ASP A 20 -5.99 4.02 13.44
N LYS A 21 -6.30 3.50 12.24
CA LYS A 21 -6.12 2.09 11.89
C LYS A 21 -4.72 1.55 12.20
N CYS A 22 -3.70 2.40 12.12
CA CYS A 22 -2.33 2.02 12.41
C CYS A 22 -2.16 1.42 13.82
N PHE A 23 -2.97 1.88 14.78
CA PHE A 23 -2.86 1.51 16.18
C PHE A 23 -3.83 0.44 16.63
N LEU A 24 -4.66 -0.10 15.75
CA LEU A 24 -5.51 -1.24 16.08
C LEU A 24 -4.64 -2.41 16.58
N SER A 25 -5.11 -3.06 17.63
CA SER A 25 -4.45 -4.25 18.17
C SER A 25 -4.51 -5.40 17.17
N TYR A 26 -3.38 -5.96 16.79
CA TYR A 26 -3.30 -7.05 15.81
C TYR A 26 -2.16 -8.02 16.18
N LYS A 27 -2.48 -9.30 16.41
CA LYS A 27 -1.48 -10.34 16.79
C LYS A 27 -0.49 -9.87 17.88
N ASN A 28 -1.04 -9.40 19.02
CA ASN A 28 -0.30 -8.93 20.21
C ASN A 28 0.57 -7.66 19.99
N THR A 29 0.36 -6.92 18.92
CA THR A 29 1.02 -5.64 18.66
C THR A 29 0.07 -4.68 17.94
N THR A 30 0.55 -3.54 17.42
CA THR A 30 -0.26 -2.67 16.57
C THR A 30 -0.22 -3.16 15.11
N LEU A 31 -1.28 -2.90 14.35
CA LEU A 31 -1.40 -3.29 12.95
C LEU A 31 -0.21 -2.83 12.11
N ILE A 32 0.21 -1.57 12.30
CA ILE A 32 1.35 -1.02 11.56
C ILE A 32 2.67 -1.70 11.94
N LYS A 33 2.89 -1.96 13.23
CA LYS A 33 4.10 -2.65 13.71
C LYS A 33 4.16 -4.07 13.19
N TYR A 34 3.05 -4.81 13.27
CA TYR A 34 2.95 -6.16 12.71
C TYR A 34 3.30 -6.19 11.22
N GLN A 35 2.72 -5.27 10.44
CA GLN A 35 2.94 -5.24 9.01
C GLN A 35 4.37 -4.81 8.66
N TYR A 36 4.93 -3.84 9.39
CA TYR A 36 6.32 -3.41 9.23
C TYR A 36 7.30 -4.56 9.50
N ASP A 37 7.15 -5.28 10.62
CA ASP A 37 8.00 -6.42 10.98
C ASP A 37 7.90 -7.56 9.95
N LYS A 38 6.66 -7.91 9.56
CA LYS A 38 6.40 -8.94 8.54
C LYS A 38 7.10 -8.61 7.22
N LEU A 39 6.95 -7.38 6.73
CA LEU A 39 7.54 -6.96 5.46
C LEU A 39 9.06 -6.79 5.56
N SER A 40 9.60 -6.40 6.72
CA SER A 40 11.05 -6.33 6.95
C SER A 40 11.77 -7.68 6.88
N ASN A 41 11.03 -8.78 7.05
CA ASN A 41 11.58 -10.12 6.81
C ASN A 41 11.60 -10.50 5.32
N LEU A 42 10.88 -9.77 4.45
CA LEU A 42 10.75 -10.06 3.02
C LEU A 42 11.53 -9.09 2.14
N PHE A 43 11.63 -7.82 2.54
CA PHE A 43 12.26 -6.75 1.76
C PHE A 43 13.52 -6.21 2.44
N SER A 44 14.53 -5.88 1.65
CA SER A 44 15.77 -5.28 2.16
C SER A 44 15.54 -3.88 2.76
N ASN A 45 14.54 -3.15 2.25
CA ASN A 45 14.19 -1.81 2.70
C ASN A 45 12.67 -1.68 2.82
N VAL A 46 12.19 -1.38 4.02
CA VAL A 46 10.77 -1.09 4.29
C VAL A 46 10.64 0.31 4.85
N TYR A 47 9.67 1.06 4.34
CA TYR A 47 9.34 2.42 4.75
C TYR A 47 7.87 2.51 5.15
N ILE A 48 7.54 3.47 6.01
CA ILE A 48 6.17 3.89 6.30
C ILE A 48 5.98 5.30 5.72
N SER A 49 4.99 5.49 4.85
CA SER A 49 4.58 6.81 4.37
C SER A 49 3.46 7.34 5.26
N ALA A 50 3.70 8.49 5.92
CA ALA A 50 2.78 9.11 6.85
C ALA A 50 2.97 10.62 6.94
N LYS A 51 1.99 11.33 7.53
CA LYS A 51 2.04 12.79 7.78
C LYS A 51 2.98 13.17 8.92
N SER A 52 3.19 12.30 9.90
CA SER A 52 4.04 12.53 11.06
C SER A 52 4.62 11.24 11.60
N ASP A 53 5.70 11.34 12.37
CA ASP A 53 6.21 10.23 13.17
C ASP A 53 5.35 10.09 14.44
N LYS A 54 4.57 9.01 14.48
CA LYS A 54 3.64 8.71 15.59
C LYS A 54 3.68 7.25 16.04
N PHE A 55 4.60 6.45 15.51
CA PHE A 55 4.50 4.99 15.59
C PHE A 55 5.08 4.38 16.87
N GLY A 56 5.94 5.09 17.61
CA GLY A 56 6.51 4.64 18.88
C GLY A 56 7.52 3.47 18.76
N PHE A 57 7.98 3.15 17.55
CA PHE A 57 9.05 2.18 17.30
C PHE A 57 9.97 2.67 16.16
N LYS A 58 11.20 2.16 16.13
CA LYS A 58 12.17 2.54 15.10
C LYS A 58 11.76 1.99 13.74
N CYS A 59 11.52 2.88 12.77
CA CYS A 59 11.19 2.52 11.39
C CYS A 59 11.77 3.57 10.43
N ASN A 60 11.88 3.23 9.15
CA ASN A 60 12.20 4.20 8.11
C ASN A 60 10.93 4.94 7.70
N LEU A 61 10.96 6.28 7.69
CA LEU A 61 9.81 7.11 7.38
C LEU A 61 9.99 7.89 6.08
N ILE A 62 8.91 7.97 5.32
CA ILE A 62 8.73 8.93 4.23
C ILE A 62 7.65 9.90 4.68
N LEU A 63 8.07 11.09 5.16
CA LEU A 63 7.14 12.11 5.62
C LEU A 63 6.48 12.82 4.44
N GLU A 64 5.15 12.83 4.44
CA GLU A 64 4.33 13.50 3.44
C GLU A 64 4.23 14.99 3.77
N LYS A 65 4.79 15.85 2.93
CA LYS A 65 4.85 17.31 3.14
C LYS A 65 3.55 18.04 2.80
N SER A 66 2.65 17.40 2.06
CA SER A 66 1.38 18.00 1.61
C SER A 66 0.30 17.82 2.67
N ASP A 67 -0.54 18.84 2.86
CA ASP A 67 -1.75 18.77 3.72
C ASP A 67 -2.89 17.98 3.08
N ILE A 68 -2.77 17.66 1.78
CA ILE A 68 -3.77 16.87 1.05
C ILE A 68 -3.69 15.40 1.47
N PHE A 69 -4.80 14.86 1.96
CA PHE A 69 -4.94 13.44 2.27
C PHE A 69 -5.35 12.67 1.01
N SER A 70 -4.36 12.23 0.25
CA SER A 70 -4.58 11.50 -1.00
C SER A 70 -3.50 10.45 -1.21
N PRO A 71 -3.88 9.19 -1.48
CA PRO A 71 -2.91 8.15 -1.86
C PRO A 71 -2.10 8.53 -3.11
N LEU A 72 -2.66 9.31 -4.04
CA LEU A 72 -1.96 9.78 -5.23
C LEU A 72 -0.82 10.75 -4.86
N VAL A 73 -1.07 11.67 -3.91
CA VAL A 73 -0.06 12.62 -3.42
C VAL A 73 1.03 11.90 -2.62
N ALA A 74 0.67 10.91 -1.81
CA ALA A 74 1.63 10.05 -1.14
C ALA A 74 2.53 9.31 -2.15
N LEU A 75 1.93 8.70 -3.18
CA LEU A 75 2.64 8.00 -4.25
C LEU A 75 3.60 8.94 -5.00
N GLN A 76 3.17 10.17 -5.34
CA GLN A 76 4.03 11.20 -5.93
C GLN A 76 5.27 11.45 -5.08
N ASN A 77 5.08 11.66 -3.77
CA ASN A 77 6.17 11.95 -2.85
C ASN A 77 7.18 10.77 -2.77
N ILE A 78 6.67 9.55 -2.75
CA ILE A 78 7.48 8.32 -2.73
C ILE A 78 8.29 8.18 -4.01
N LEU A 79 7.67 8.32 -5.18
CA LEU A 79 8.30 8.12 -6.48
C LEU A 79 9.26 9.24 -6.90
N LYS A 80 9.30 10.37 -6.19
CA LYS A 80 10.35 11.39 -6.36
C LYS A 80 11.73 10.91 -5.92
N SER A 81 11.80 10.00 -4.96
CA SER A 81 13.06 9.47 -4.40
C SER A 81 13.35 8.01 -4.76
N HIS A 82 12.40 7.29 -5.35
CA HIS A 82 12.54 5.88 -5.71
C HIS A 82 12.20 5.65 -7.17
N LYS A 83 13.03 4.86 -7.88
CA LYS A 83 12.77 4.48 -9.27
C LYS A 83 11.58 3.55 -9.41
N GLU A 84 11.48 2.60 -8.48
CA GLU A 84 10.36 1.67 -8.35
C GLU A 84 10.16 1.28 -6.89
N VAL A 85 8.93 0.96 -6.51
CA VAL A 85 8.56 0.56 -5.15
C VAL A 85 7.43 -0.44 -5.17
N PHE A 86 7.42 -1.35 -4.18
CA PHE A 86 6.23 -2.11 -3.84
C PHE A 86 5.40 -1.30 -2.84
N ILE A 87 4.19 -0.95 -3.22
CA ILE A 87 3.24 -0.22 -2.36
C ILE A 87 2.25 -1.20 -1.74
N ILE A 88 1.96 -1.00 -0.48
CA ILE A 88 0.88 -1.70 0.22
C ILE A 88 0.20 -0.77 1.22
N SER A 89 -1.12 -0.89 1.37
CA SER A 89 -1.88 -0.17 2.40
C SER A 89 -1.78 -0.88 3.75
N VAL A 90 -1.76 -0.12 4.86
CA VAL A 90 -1.69 -0.67 6.22
C VAL A 90 -2.87 -1.60 6.54
N ASP A 91 -4.00 -1.43 5.88
CA ASP A 91 -5.22 -2.22 6.09
C ASP A 91 -5.25 -3.57 5.35
N THR A 92 -4.15 -4.00 4.72
CA THR A 92 -4.04 -5.29 4.02
C THR A 92 -2.98 -6.19 4.70
N PRO A 93 -3.17 -6.63 5.95
CA PRO A 93 -2.12 -7.32 6.71
C PRO A 93 -1.91 -8.78 6.29
N ASN A 94 -2.88 -9.41 5.62
CA ASN A 94 -2.89 -10.85 5.36
C ASN A 94 -2.19 -11.26 4.06
N ILE A 95 -1.69 -10.32 3.25
CA ILE A 95 -1.01 -10.66 1.99
C ILE A 95 0.12 -11.67 2.23
N GLU A 96 0.21 -12.71 1.41
CA GLU A 96 1.22 -13.74 1.51
C GLU A 96 2.48 -13.42 0.68
N GLU A 97 3.62 -13.94 1.09
CA GLU A 97 4.90 -13.77 0.38
C GLU A 97 4.81 -14.22 -1.08
N LYS A 98 4.14 -15.36 -1.35
CA LYS A 98 3.95 -15.88 -2.72
C LYS A 98 3.23 -14.87 -3.63
N SER A 99 2.23 -14.16 -3.08
CA SER A 99 1.47 -13.16 -3.81
C SER A 99 2.30 -11.90 -4.09
N ILE A 100 3.07 -11.43 -3.11
CA ILE A 100 4.05 -10.36 -3.28
C ILE A 100 5.05 -10.73 -4.38
N LYS A 101 5.65 -11.91 -4.30
CA LYS A 101 6.61 -12.43 -5.29
C LYS A 101 6.01 -12.47 -6.69
N GLN A 102 4.77 -12.96 -6.83
CA GLN A 102 4.06 -13.00 -8.11
C GLN A 102 3.88 -11.60 -8.70
N ILE A 103 3.50 -10.61 -7.88
CA ILE A 103 3.33 -9.23 -8.34
C ILE A 103 4.67 -8.65 -8.82
N ILE A 104 5.74 -8.81 -8.05
CA ILE A 104 7.07 -8.29 -8.39
C ILE A 104 7.59 -8.92 -9.69
N LEU A 105 7.51 -10.25 -9.84
CA LEU A 105 7.99 -10.96 -11.02
C LEU A 105 7.24 -10.55 -12.31
N ASN A 106 5.99 -10.13 -12.19
CA ASN A 106 5.17 -9.71 -13.34
C ASN A 106 5.18 -8.18 -13.57
N SER A 107 6.07 -7.42 -12.90
CA SER A 107 6.12 -5.95 -13.02
C SER A 107 7.13 -5.43 -14.05
N TYR A 108 8.06 -6.27 -14.54
CA TYR A 108 9.24 -5.83 -15.28
C TYR A 108 8.93 -4.88 -16.46
N ASN A 109 7.96 -5.21 -17.30
CA ASN A 109 7.64 -4.47 -18.53
C ASN A 109 6.53 -3.41 -18.36
N PHE A 110 6.12 -3.13 -17.14
CA PHE A 110 4.97 -2.26 -16.84
C PHE A 110 5.38 -1.13 -15.90
N ASP A 111 4.68 0.00 -16.01
CA ASP A 111 4.85 1.14 -15.11
C ASP A 111 4.13 0.91 -13.78
N ILE A 112 3.01 0.17 -13.84
CA ILE A 112 2.20 -0.21 -12.68
C ILE A 112 1.84 -1.70 -12.80
N SER A 113 1.98 -2.46 -11.71
CA SER A 113 1.51 -3.84 -11.63
C SER A 113 0.79 -4.08 -10.31
N ILE A 114 -0.50 -4.40 -10.36
CA ILE A 114 -1.36 -4.55 -9.19
C ILE A 114 -2.07 -5.91 -9.16
N ALA A 115 -2.55 -6.29 -7.98
CA ALA A 115 -3.31 -7.51 -7.79
C ALA A 115 -4.80 -7.35 -8.13
N GLN A 116 -5.41 -8.43 -8.66
CA GLN A 116 -6.84 -8.62 -8.75
C GLN A 116 -7.22 -9.98 -8.14
N THR A 117 -8.17 -9.98 -7.22
CA THR A 117 -8.69 -11.19 -6.58
C THR A 117 -9.68 -11.95 -7.47
N LYS A 118 -9.99 -13.19 -7.10
CA LYS A 118 -10.89 -14.10 -7.87
C LYS A 118 -12.30 -13.52 -8.05
N ASP A 119 -12.74 -12.67 -7.16
CA ASP A 119 -14.01 -11.91 -7.24
C ASP A 119 -13.93 -10.69 -8.18
N ASN A 120 -12.86 -10.57 -8.97
CA ASN A 120 -12.58 -9.45 -9.89
C ASN A 120 -12.34 -8.08 -9.23
N LYS A 121 -12.13 -8.03 -7.92
CA LYS A 121 -11.77 -6.78 -7.22
C LYS A 121 -10.29 -6.47 -7.42
N THR A 122 -9.98 -5.26 -7.91
CA THR A 122 -8.61 -4.75 -8.02
C THR A 122 -8.16 -4.09 -6.73
N HIS A 123 -6.90 -4.35 -6.34
CA HIS A 123 -6.29 -3.79 -5.14
C HIS A 123 -5.31 -2.69 -5.55
N ASN A 124 -5.85 -1.51 -5.79
CA ASN A 124 -5.16 -0.39 -6.44
C ASN A 124 -3.94 0.15 -5.68
N LEU A 125 -3.80 -0.18 -4.39
CA LEU A 125 -2.68 0.19 -3.53
C LEU A 125 -1.95 -1.05 -2.99
N CYS A 126 -1.96 -2.13 -3.77
CA CYS A 126 -1.14 -3.32 -3.52
C CYS A 126 -0.45 -3.74 -4.82
N GLY A 127 0.82 -3.32 -5.00
CA GLY A 127 1.54 -3.58 -6.23
C GLY A 127 2.82 -2.79 -6.41
N VAL A 128 3.43 -2.95 -7.58
CA VAL A 128 4.65 -2.24 -7.99
C VAL A 128 4.29 -0.99 -8.79
N PHE A 129 4.94 0.12 -8.45
CA PHE A 129 4.80 1.42 -9.13
C PHE A 129 6.19 1.95 -9.48
N LYS A 130 6.36 2.48 -10.70
CA LYS A 130 7.61 3.05 -11.19
C LYS A 130 7.51 4.56 -11.37
N ASN A 131 8.62 5.27 -11.21
CA ASN A 131 8.66 6.72 -11.31
C ASN A 131 8.41 7.27 -12.72
N SER A 132 8.38 6.41 -13.73
CA SER A 132 7.96 6.77 -15.10
C SER A 132 6.55 7.38 -15.18
N ILE A 133 5.70 7.15 -14.16
CA ILE A 133 4.35 7.71 -14.09
C ILE A 133 4.27 9.08 -13.41
N ASN A 134 5.38 9.64 -12.89
CA ASN A 134 5.36 10.89 -12.13
C ASN A 134 4.73 12.05 -12.90
N TYR A 135 5.03 12.18 -14.19
CA TYR A 135 4.45 13.25 -15.02
C TYR A 135 2.91 13.18 -15.09
N LYS A 136 2.35 11.95 -15.15
CA LYS A 136 0.88 11.76 -15.13
C LYS A 136 0.28 12.09 -13.78
N ILE A 137 0.99 11.74 -12.70
CA ILE A 137 0.56 12.10 -11.34
C ILE A 137 0.53 13.61 -11.19
N ASP A 138 1.56 14.32 -11.69
CA ASP A 138 1.64 15.77 -11.64
C ASP A 138 0.48 16.44 -12.39
N GLU A 139 0.15 15.95 -13.59
CA GLU A 139 -1.02 16.40 -14.38
C GLU A 139 -2.33 16.15 -13.62
N MET A 140 -2.52 14.94 -13.11
CA MET A 140 -3.72 14.59 -12.37
C MET A 140 -3.92 15.44 -11.12
N ILE A 141 -2.85 15.76 -10.38
CA ILE A 141 -2.93 16.63 -9.20
C ILE A 141 -3.31 18.07 -9.61
N LYS A 142 -2.76 18.62 -10.71
CA LYS A 142 -3.14 19.93 -11.25
C LYS A 142 -4.63 19.98 -11.61
N ASP A 143 -5.16 18.88 -12.15
CA ASP A 143 -6.57 18.74 -12.53
C ASP A 143 -7.48 18.35 -11.34
N ASN A 144 -6.95 18.36 -10.11
CA ASN A 144 -7.64 17.93 -8.89
C ASN A 144 -8.25 16.51 -9.00
N ASN A 145 -7.64 15.65 -9.80
CA ASN A 145 -8.04 14.25 -9.98
C ASN A 145 -7.14 13.33 -9.13
N HIS A 146 -7.65 12.86 -8.00
CA HIS A 146 -6.91 12.03 -7.06
C HIS A 146 -7.21 10.52 -7.15
N LYS A 147 -7.86 10.07 -8.23
CA LYS A 147 -8.33 8.69 -8.38
C LYS A 147 -7.20 7.77 -8.87
N ILE A 148 -6.64 6.93 -8.01
CA ILE A 148 -5.60 5.92 -8.36
C ILE A 148 -6.06 5.02 -9.53
N PHE A 149 -7.33 4.63 -9.57
CA PHE A 149 -7.86 3.82 -10.66
C PHE A 149 -7.74 4.52 -12.04
N TYR A 150 -7.89 5.86 -12.09
CA TYR A 150 -7.67 6.62 -13.31
C TYR A 150 -6.20 6.56 -13.75
N LEU A 151 -5.26 6.72 -12.82
CA LEU A 151 -3.83 6.58 -13.09
C LEU A 151 -3.50 5.20 -13.68
N ILE A 152 -4.02 4.13 -13.07
CA ILE A 152 -3.81 2.75 -13.53
C ILE A 152 -4.32 2.57 -14.94
N ARG A 153 -5.53 3.03 -15.26
CA ARG A 153 -6.15 2.88 -16.60
C ARG A 153 -5.40 3.66 -17.69
N ASN A 154 -4.74 4.75 -17.35
CA ASN A 154 -4.05 5.63 -18.29
C ASN A 154 -2.52 5.43 -18.28
N SER A 155 -2.02 4.36 -17.65
CA SER A 155 -0.61 3.97 -17.63
C SER A 155 -0.41 2.61 -18.28
N LYS A 156 0.83 2.25 -18.58
CA LYS A 156 1.20 0.90 -19.02
C LYS A 156 1.10 -0.05 -17.82
N SER A 157 -0.10 -0.55 -17.55
CA SER A 157 -0.40 -1.29 -16.35
C SER A 157 -0.63 -2.78 -16.61
N ASN A 158 -0.23 -3.62 -15.65
CA ASN A 158 -0.55 -5.04 -15.58
C ASN A 158 -1.46 -5.31 -14.37
N ILE A 159 -2.63 -5.90 -14.63
CA ILE A 159 -3.55 -6.37 -13.58
C ILE A 159 -3.39 -7.88 -13.49
N ILE A 160 -2.67 -8.33 -12.47
CA ILE A 160 -2.36 -9.73 -12.23
C ILE A 160 -3.54 -10.36 -11.51
N LYS A 161 -4.13 -11.39 -12.11
CA LYS A 161 -5.41 -11.97 -11.70
C LYS A 161 -5.25 -13.19 -10.80
N ASN A 162 -6.37 -13.64 -10.22
CA ASN A 162 -6.55 -14.90 -9.52
C ASN A 162 -5.91 -15.00 -8.14
N PHE A 163 -5.68 -13.88 -7.45
CA PHE A 163 -5.30 -13.90 -6.05
C PHE A 163 -6.46 -14.35 -5.15
N ASN A 164 -6.14 -14.92 -3.99
CA ASN A 164 -7.14 -15.31 -3.01
C ASN A 164 -7.75 -14.10 -2.32
N ASN A 165 -9.06 -14.06 -2.22
CA ASN A 165 -9.78 -12.96 -1.58
C ASN A 165 -9.37 -12.77 -0.10
N SER A 166 -9.10 -13.85 0.63
CA SER A 166 -8.71 -13.82 2.05
C SER A 166 -7.41 -13.04 2.32
N GLU A 167 -6.47 -13.04 1.36
CA GLU A 167 -5.21 -12.30 1.50
C GLU A 167 -5.39 -10.77 1.43
N PHE A 168 -6.47 -10.32 0.77
CA PHE A 168 -6.73 -8.91 0.43
C PHE A 168 -7.95 -8.35 1.17
N ILE A 169 -8.37 -8.98 2.26
CA ILE A 169 -9.40 -8.42 3.13
C ILE A 169 -8.84 -7.15 3.78
N ASN A 170 -9.49 -6.02 3.51
CA ASN A 170 -9.12 -4.74 4.09
C ASN A 170 -9.82 -4.55 5.45
N LEU A 171 -9.08 -4.12 6.45
CA LEU A 171 -9.60 -3.72 7.75
C LEU A 171 -10.21 -2.30 7.66
N ASN A 172 -11.43 -2.18 7.15
CA ASN A 172 -12.09 -0.88 6.92
C ASN A 172 -13.11 -0.51 7.99
N THR A 173 -13.70 -1.51 8.66
CA THR A 173 -14.72 -1.35 9.70
C THR A 173 -14.33 -2.13 10.96
N LYS A 174 -15.00 -1.83 12.08
CA LYS A 174 -14.87 -2.63 13.31
C LYS A 174 -15.29 -4.09 13.08
N GLU A 175 -16.28 -4.32 12.23
CA GLU A 175 -16.76 -5.65 11.86
C GLU A 175 -15.68 -6.45 11.10
N ASP A 176 -15.01 -5.83 10.11
CA ASP A 176 -13.89 -6.45 9.39
C ASP A 176 -12.79 -6.86 10.36
N TYR A 177 -12.44 -5.96 11.29
CA TYR A 177 -11.43 -6.19 12.31
C TYR A 177 -11.80 -7.39 13.22
N TYR A 178 -13.03 -7.42 13.77
CA TYR A 178 -13.47 -8.53 14.61
C TYR A 178 -13.59 -9.85 13.85
N SER A 179 -13.96 -9.82 12.57
CA SER A 179 -14.04 -11.03 11.73
C SER A 179 -12.68 -11.70 11.55
N ILE A 180 -11.63 -10.91 11.35
CA ILE A 180 -10.27 -11.43 11.22
C ILE A 180 -9.74 -11.98 12.55
N LEU A 181 -10.04 -11.32 13.68
CA LEU A 181 -9.60 -11.81 15.00
C LEU A 181 -10.25 -13.16 15.36
N LYS A 182 -11.50 -13.42 14.89
CA LYS A 182 -12.18 -14.70 15.13
C LYS A 182 -11.67 -15.85 14.22
N SER A 183 -10.98 -15.52 13.13
CA SER A 183 -10.43 -16.50 12.17
C SER A 183 -8.97 -16.88 12.45
N GLN A 184 -8.38 -16.33 13.49
CA GLN A 184 -7.02 -16.59 13.99
C GLN A 184 -7.03 -17.51 15.21
#